data_2ce69172f0db2e5778aa397a747a6477
#
_entry.id   2ce69172f0db2e5778aa397a747a6477
#
_cell.length_a   1.000
_cell.length_b   1.000
_cell.length_c   1.000
_cell.angle_alpha   90.00
_cell.angle_beta   90.00
_cell.angle_gamma   90.00
#
_symmetry.space_group_name_H-M   'P 1'
#
loop_
_entity.id
_entity.type
_entity.pdbx_description
1 polymer ?
#
loop_
_entity_poly.entity_id
_entity_poly.type
_entity_poly.pdbx_seq_one_letter_code
_entity_poly.pdbx_strand_id
1 'polypeptide(L)'
;MMPFSHDGCTYYCLALIEERMNILMIKSKVITVVLAASMVSGCGNESKESSGSKRTEATQHEEHQQLTLGDKREETKNSETLPSFLSDKPEDMQLIYAAAAKHQTLLENIPCYCGCGEEANHQNNYDCFIFENKGNGAVTWDDHGTKCGVCLEIAAQAVVDYSKGKSIEDIRQEIDDKYKEGYAPPTPTPEV
;
A
#
# COMPACT_ATOMS: atom_id res chain seq x y z
N MET A 1 34.02 -16.07 23.66
CA MET A 1 33.16 -15.01 23.15
C MET A 1 32.85 -15.35 21.70
N MET A 2 31.67 -15.91 21.42
CA MET A 2 31.22 -16.22 20.04
C MET A 2 30.27 -15.08 19.59
N PRO A 3 30.40 -14.57 18.38
CA PRO A 3 29.47 -13.55 17.88
C PRO A 3 28.12 -14.19 17.60
N PHE A 4 27.07 -13.63 18.18
CA PHE A 4 25.68 -13.94 17.82
C PHE A 4 25.42 -13.41 16.40
N SER A 5 25.21 -14.31 15.46
CA SER A 5 24.79 -13.98 14.09
C SER A 5 23.30 -13.60 14.11
N HIS A 6 23.01 -12.34 13.81
CA HIS A 6 21.64 -11.79 13.68
C HIS A 6 20.96 -12.15 12.35
N ASP A 7 21.62 -12.97 11.51
CA ASP A 7 21.22 -13.17 10.11
C ASP A 7 20.07 -14.18 9.89
N GLY A 8 19.76 -15.01 10.90
CA GLY A 8 18.78 -16.10 10.74
C GLY A 8 17.31 -15.65 10.67
N CYS A 9 16.95 -14.58 11.37
CA CYS A 9 15.55 -14.15 11.46
C CYS A 9 15.09 -13.41 10.20
N THR A 10 16.00 -12.70 9.54
CA THR A 10 15.71 -11.94 8.30
C THR A 10 15.45 -12.86 7.13
N TYR A 11 16.21 -13.94 7.00
CA TYR A 11 16.04 -14.94 5.94
C TYR A 11 14.70 -15.69 6.04
N TYR A 12 14.26 -16.05 7.23
CA TYR A 12 12.98 -16.72 7.44
C TYR A 12 11.79 -15.83 7.11
N CYS A 13 11.85 -14.54 7.46
CA CYS A 13 10.78 -13.60 7.18
C CYS A 13 10.65 -13.32 5.66
N LEU A 14 11.78 -13.22 4.95
CA LEU A 14 11.81 -13.00 3.50
C LEU A 14 11.31 -14.23 2.73
N ALA A 15 11.69 -15.44 3.15
CA ALA A 15 11.22 -16.69 2.54
C ALA A 15 9.69 -16.85 2.68
N LEU A 16 9.11 -16.46 3.81
CA LEU A 16 7.67 -16.49 4.03
C LEU A 16 6.92 -15.48 3.14
N ILE A 17 7.49 -14.29 2.91
CA ILE A 17 6.92 -13.29 2.01
C ILE A 17 6.91 -13.81 0.56
N GLU A 18 7.99 -14.42 0.12
CA GLU A 18 8.14 -14.96 -1.24
C GLU A 18 7.16 -16.12 -1.51
N GLU A 19 7.04 -17.06 -0.56
CA GLU A 19 6.14 -18.20 -0.69
C GLU A 19 4.67 -17.79 -0.69
N ARG A 20 4.29 -16.83 0.15
CA ARG A 20 2.93 -16.29 0.22
C ARG A 20 2.56 -15.44 -1.00
N MET A 21 3.46 -14.63 -1.52
CA MET A 21 3.22 -13.83 -2.72
C MET A 21 3.06 -14.69 -3.98
N ASN A 22 3.84 -15.76 -4.14
CA ASN A 22 3.66 -16.71 -5.23
C ASN A 22 2.29 -17.39 -5.18
N ILE A 23 1.79 -17.73 -4.00
CA ILE A 23 0.45 -18.32 -3.81
C ILE A 23 -0.67 -17.33 -4.17
N LEU A 24 -0.51 -16.04 -3.85
CA LEU A 24 -1.48 -14.99 -4.22
C LEU A 24 -1.53 -14.76 -5.73
N MET A 25 -0.39 -14.71 -6.40
CA MET A 25 -0.33 -14.55 -7.86
C MET A 25 -0.96 -15.74 -8.60
N ILE A 26 -0.81 -16.97 -8.09
CA ILE A 26 -1.43 -18.18 -8.65
C ILE A 26 -2.95 -18.14 -8.45
N LYS A 27 -3.44 -17.71 -7.28
CA LYS A 27 -4.88 -17.59 -7.00
C LYS A 27 -5.55 -16.53 -7.87
N SER A 28 -4.88 -15.40 -8.14
CA SER A 28 -5.39 -14.34 -9.03
C SER A 28 -5.56 -14.84 -10.48
N LYS A 29 -4.61 -15.62 -10.99
CA LYS A 29 -4.69 -16.20 -12.35
C LYS A 29 -5.77 -17.28 -12.49
N VAL A 30 -6.10 -18.01 -11.43
CA VAL A 30 -7.13 -19.06 -11.46
C VAL A 30 -8.55 -18.47 -11.40
N ILE A 31 -8.75 -17.35 -10.72
CA ILE A 31 -10.06 -16.67 -10.62
C ILE A 31 -10.49 -16.09 -11.96
N THR A 32 -9.57 -15.63 -12.80
CA THR A 32 -9.88 -15.04 -14.12
C THR A 32 -10.44 -16.05 -15.13
N VAL A 33 -10.21 -17.34 -14.94
CA VAL A 33 -10.68 -18.39 -15.87
C VAL A 33 -12.11 -18.88 -15.59
N VAL A 34 -12.66 -18.64 -14.40
CA VAL A 34 -13.98 -19.21 -13.98
C VAL A 34 -15.16 -18.26 -14.24
N LEU A 35 -14.94 -16.96 -14.54
CA LEU A 35 -16.03 -15.97 -14.70
C LEU A 35 -16.58 -15.76 -16.12
N ALA A 36 -16.26 -16.64 -17.07
CA ALA A 36 -16.66 -16.47 -18.48
C ALA A 36 -17.91 -17.25 -18.91
N ALA A 37 -18.72 -17.78 -17.99
CA ALA A 37 -19.89 -18.56 -18.35
C ALA A 37 -21.12 -18.29 -17.42
N SER A 38 -21.76 -17.10 -17.56
CA SER A 38 -23.19 -16.95 -17.28
C SER A 38 -23.68 -15.51 -17.57
N MET A 39 -24.06 -15.27 -18.80
CA MET A 39 -24.95 -14.17 -19.19
C MET A 39 -26.09 -14.75 -20.01
N VAL A 40 -27.30 -14.87 -19.43
CA VAL A 40 -28.57 -14.80 -20.16
C VAL A 40 -29.67 -14.30 -19.24
N SER A 41 -30.36 -13.24 -19.70
CA SER A 41 -31.79 -12.88 -19.55
C SER A 41 -32.34 -12.26 -18.26
N GLY A 42 -33.00 -11.11 -18.48
CA GLY A 42 -34.10 -10.64 -17.65
C GLY A 42 -34.41 -9.14 -17.76
N CYS A 43 -35.26 -8.77 -18.74
CA CYS A 43 -35.87 -7.43 -18.89
C CYS A 43 -37.02 -7.20 -17.88
N GLY A 44 -37.29 -5.91 -17.60
CA GLY A 44 -38.61 -5.38 -17.18
C GLY A 44 -38.56 -4.50 -15.93
N ASN A 45 -38.86 -3.34 -15.98
CA ASN A 45 -39.93 -2.38 -16.25
C ASN A 45 -40.07 -1.31 -15.13
N GLU A 46 -40.03 -0.09 -15.52
CA GLU A 46 -40.72 1.18 -15.16
C GLU A 46 -41.39 1.38 -13.78
N SER A 47 -41.11 2.54 -13.23
CA SER A 47 -41.94 3.75 -13.08
C SER A 47 -42.24 4.29 -11.69
N LYS A 48 -42.02 5.62 -11.60
CA LYS A 48 -42.77 6.75 -11.00
C LYS A 48 -42.60 7.14 -9.54
N GLU A 49 -42.00 8.32 -9.41
CA GLU A 49 -42.52 9.61 -8.85
C GLU A 49 -43.35 9.60 -7.56
N SER A 50 -42.97 10.38 -6.56
CA SER A 50 -43.55 11.69 -6.23
C SER A 50 -43.25 12.17 -4.79
N SER A 51 -42.64 13.33 -4.68
CA SER A 51 -42.99 14.53 -3.89
C SER A 51 -43.44 14.39 -2.45
N GLY A 52 -42.86 15.25 -1.56
CA GLY A 52 -43.58 15.77 -0.42
C GLY A 52 -42.75 16.23 0.79
N SER A 53 -42.37 17.48 0.75
CA SER A 53 -41.97 18.41 1.81
C SER A 53 -42.55 18.14 3.21
N LYS A 54 -41.73 18.24 4.29
CA LYS A 54 -41.89 19.25 5.34
C LYS A 54 -40.75 19.28 6.37
N ARG A 55 -40.33 20.45 6.58
CA ARG A 55 -39.39 21.06 7.53
C ARG A 55 -39.85 20.84 8.98
N THR A 56 -38.91 20.48 9.87
CA THR A 56 -38.94 20.93 11.27
C THR A 56 -37.51 21.03 11.80
N GLU A 57 -37.12 22.19 12.25
CA GLU A 57 -35.87 22.49 12.92
C GLU A 57 -35.83 21.81 14.29
N ALA A 58 -34.72 21.15 14.58
CA ALA A 58 -34.25 20.98 15.95
C ALA A 58 -32.73 20.99 15.93
N THR A 59 -32.18 22.04 16.49
CA THR A 59 -30.79 22.31 16.77
C THR A 59 -30.21 21.18 17.62
N GLN A 60 -29.32 20.40 17.08
CA GLN A 60 -28.34 19.65 17.86
C GLN A 60 -26.99 19.85 17.17
N HIS A 61 -26.05 20.37 17.96
CA HIS A 61 -24.64 20.45 17.64
C HIS A 61 -24.12 19.02 17.39
N GLU A 62 -24.23 18.54 16.18
CA GLU A 62 -23.39 17.46 15.71
C GLU A 62 -22.08 18.11 15.28
N GLU A 63 -21.06 17.86 16.09
CA GLU A 63 -19.67 17.97 15.71
C GLU A 63 -19.50 17.25 14.38
N HIS A 64 -19.58 17.98 13.28
CA HIS A 64 -19.12 17.49 11.99
C HIS A 64 -17.62 17.20 12.15
N GLN A 65 -17.29 15.96 12.53
CA GLN A 65 -16.03 15.39 12.14
C GLN A 65 -15.98 15.50 10.62
N GLN A 66 -15.43 16.60 10.16
CA GLN A 66 -15.00 16.79 8.81
C GLN A 66 -14.10 15.59 8.53
N LEU A 67 -14.62 14.62 7.76
CA LEU A 67 -13.83 13.55 7.14
C LEU A 67 -12.82 14.29 6.28
N THR A 68 -11.68 14.59 6.87
CA THR A 68 -10.51 15.04 6.14
C THR A 68 -10.17 13.87 5.23
N LEU A 69 -10.30 14.07 3.92
CA LEU A 69 -9.84 13.16 2.86
C LEU A 69 -8.30 12.99 2.87
N GLY A 70 -7.66 13.22 4.00
CA GLY A 70 -6.24 13.07 4.22
C GLY A 70 -5.87 11.68 4.72
N ASP A 71 -4.61 11.34 4.61
CA ASP A 71 -4.06 10.10 5.13
C ASP A 71 -4.00 10.14 6.66
N LYS A 72 -4.36 9.01 7.30
CA LYS A 72 -4.24 8.85 8.74
C LYS A 72 -2.78 8.56 9.08
N ARG A 73 -2.25 9.34 10.01
CA ARG A 73 -0.89 9.16 10.52
C ARG A 73 -0.90 8.70 11.96
N GLU A 74 0.02 7.78 12.29
CA GLU A 74 0.16 7.24 13.63
C GLU A 74 1.64 7.09 13.98
N GLU A 75 2.04 7.59 15.15
CA GLU A 75 3.40 7.45 15.64
C GLU A 75 3.57 6.20 16.49
N THR A 76 4.65 5.46 16.25
CA THR A 76 5.10 4.36 17.10
C THR A 76 6.52 4.62 17.61
N LYS A 77 6.90 3.90 18.65
CA LYS A 77 8.22 4.08 19.31
C LYS A 77 9.41 3.68 18.43
N ASN A 78 9.18 2.84 17.41
CA ASN A 78 10.21 2.36 16.48
C ASN A 78 9.55 1.67 15.27
N SER A 79 10.34 1.33 14.26
CA SER A 79 9.91 0.63 13.04
C SER A 79 9.51 -0.83 13.23
N GLU A 80 9.75 -1.42 14.39
CA GLU A 80 9.34 -2.81 14.71
C GLU A 80 7.92 -2.88 15.28
N THR A 81 7.38 -1.73 15.70
CA THR A 81 6.02 -1.63 16.23
C THR A 81 5.11 -1.11 15.13
N LEU A 82 4.25 -1.97 14.59
CA LEU A 82 3.27 -1.56 13.58
C LEU A 82 2.20 -0.65 14.18
N PRO A 83 1.66 0.29 13.38
CA PRO A 83 0.61 1.20 13.82
C PRO A 83 -0.73 0.47 13.99
N SER A 84 -1.60 1.01 14.84
CA SER A 84 -2.88 0.37 15.19
C SER A 84 -3.82 0.24 14.01
N PHE A 85 -3.74 1.10 13.00
CA PHE A 85 -4.59 1.03 11.80
C PHE A 85 -4.32 -0.20 10.94
N LEU A 86 -3.24 -0.95 11.19
CA LEU A 86 -2.95 -2.21 10.51
C LEU A 86 -3.52 -3.45 11.25
N SER A 87 -4.04 -3.29 12.46
CA SER A 87 -4.45 -4.43 13.31
C SER A 87 -5.58 -5.29 12.70
N ASP A 88 -6.42 -4.69 11.87
CA ASP A 88 -7.54 -5.32 11.17
C ASP A 88 -7.24 -5.61 9.68
N LYS A 89 -6.04 -5.30 9.21
CA LYS A 89 -5.64 -5.50 7.81
C LYS A 89 -5.11 -6.91 7.58
N PRO A 90 -5.16 -7.39 6.32
CA PRO A 90 -4.57 -8.68 5.94
C PRO A 90 -3.09 -8.80 6.34
N GLU A 91 -2.66 -10.01 6.70
CA GLU A 91 -1.29 -10.28 7.16
C GLU A 91 -0.21 -9.87 6.13
N ASP A 92 -0.48 -10.08 4.85
CA ASP A 92 0.41 -9.67 3.76
C ASP A 92 0.61 -8.15 3.71
N MET A 93 -0.45 -7.36 3.94
CA MET A 93 -0.33 -5.91 4.04
C MET A 93 0.52 -5.49 5.24
N GLN A 94 0.32 -6.09 6.40
CA GLN A 94 1.13 -5.84 7.60
C GLN A 94 2.61 -6.16 7.35
N LEU A 95 2.90 -7.27 6.65
CA LEU A 95 4.27 -7.66 6.28
C LEU A 95 4.90 -6.67 5.31
N ILE A 96 4.14 -6.14 4.34
CA ILE A 96 4.65 -5.13 3.39
C ILE A 96 5.02 -3.84 4.14
N TYR A 97 4.18 -3.37 5.07
CA TYR A 97 4.48 -2.21 5.91
C TYR A 97 5.74 -2.42 6.76
N ALA A 98 5.86 -3.58 7.41
CA ALA A 98 7.06 -3.93 8.19
C ALA A 98 8.32 -3.99 7.32
N ALA A 99 8.19 -4.48 6.09
CA ALA A 99 9.28 -4.53 5.13
C ALA A 99 9.65 -3.13 4.62
N ALA A 100 8.65 -2.29 4.30
CA ALA A 100 8.88 -0.92 3.86
C ALA A 100 9.70 -0.12 4.88
N ALA A 101 9.34 -0.20 6.16
CA ALA A 101 10.06 0.49 7.23
C ALA A 101 11.54 0.09 7.37
N LYS A 102 11.90 -1.12 6.93
CA LYS A 102 13.28 -1.62 6.97
C LYS A 102 14.09 -1.31 5.71
N HIS A 103 13.44 -0.89 4.64
CA HIS A 103 14.06 -0.71 3.32
C HIS A 103 13.92 0.73 2.83
N GLN A 104 14.10 1.72 3.73
CA GLN A 104 14.00 3.15 3.42
C GLN A 104 14.82 3.52 2.19
N THR A 105 16.13 3.29 2.21
CA THR A 105 17.04 3.66 1.11
C THR A 105 16.63 3.06 -0.23
N LEU A 106 16.10 1.83 -0.25
CA LEU A 106 15.57 1.22 -1.46
C LEU A 106 14.35 1.99 -1.95
N LEU A 107 13.32 2.11 -1.11
CA LEU A 107 12.01 2.62 -1.52
C LEU A 107 11.98 4.12 -1.76
N GLU A 108 12.93 4.89 -1.21
CA GLU A 108 13.14 6.30 -1.56
C GLU A 108 13.63 6.49 -3.01
N ASN A 109 14.25 5.47 -3.59
CA ASN A 109 14.69 5.46 -4.99
C ASN A 109 13.68 4.81 -5.95
N ILE A 110 12.58 4.29 -5.45
CA ILE A 110 11.53 3.66 -6.26
C ILE A 110 10.33 4.59 -6.37
N PRO A 111 9.88 4.95 -7.59
CA PRO A 111 8.71 5.80 -7.76
C PRO A 111 7.42 5.07 -7.46
N CYS A 112 6.37 5.83 -7.17
CA CYS A 112 5.00 5.34 -7.13
C CYS A 112 4.25 5.77 -8.40
N TYR A 113 3.39 4.88 -8.90
CA TYR A 113 2.58 5.07 -10.10
C TYR A 113 1.08 5.10 -9.81
N CYS A 114 0.70 5.40 -8.55
CA CYS A 114 -0.70 5.38 -8.09
C CYS A 114 -1.52 6.58 -8.55
N GLY A 115 -0.88 7.69 -8.97
CA GLY A 115 -1.55 8.94 -9.31
C GLY A 115 -1.93 9.82 -8.12
N CYS A 116 -1.78 9.33 -6.88
CA CYS A 116 -2.08 10.09 -5.67
C CYS A 116 -0.87 10.90 -5.15
N GLY A 117 0.31 10.75 -5.78
CA GLY A 117 1.56 11.34 -5.29
C GLY A 117 1.50 12.86 -5.15
N GLU A 118 0.91 13.56 -6.13
CA GLU A 118 0.79 15.02 -6.07
C GLU A 118 -0.13 15.48 -4.93
N GLU A 119 -1.29 14.86 -4.75
CA GLU A 119 -2.26 15.22 -3.70
C GLU A 119 -1.74 14.88 -2.30
N ALA A 120 -1.07 13.75 -2.15
CA ALA A 120 -0.48 13.29 -0.90
C ALA A 120 0.91 13.89 -0.64
N ASN A 121 1.49 14.60 -1.63
CA ASN A 121 2.87 15.12 -1.62
C ASN A 121 3.93 14.02 -1.42
N HIS A 122 3.70 12.84 -1.99
CA HIS A 122 4.65 11.73 -1.96
C HIS A 122 5.70 11.90 -3.06
N GLN A 123 6.96 11.75 -2.71
CA GLN A 123 8.09 11.85 -3.65
C GLN A 123 8.52 10.48 -4.18
N ASN A 124 8.18 9.41 -3.47
CA ASN A 124 8.63 8.06 -3.75
C ASN A 124 7.67 7.02 -3.15
N ASN A 125 7.98 5.74 -3.32
CA ASN A 125 7.12 4.67 -2.80
C ASN A 125 7.21 4.55 -1.26
N TYR A 126 8.33 4.96 -0.63
CA TYR A 126 8.47 4.94 0.83
C TYR A 126 7.43 5.81 1.53
N ASP A 127 7.14 7.00 0.97
CA ASP A 127 6.19 7.96 1.53
C ASP A 127 4.75 7.42 1.61
N CYS A 128 4.42 6.38 0.84
CA CYS A 128 3.12 5.70 0.93
C CYS A 128 2.92 4.93 2.24
N PHE A 129 3.98 4.68 3.00
CA PHE A 129 3.98 3.87 4.22
C PHE A 129 4.49 4.63 5.44
N ILE A 130 5.50 5.47 5.24
CA ILE A 130 6.20 6.19 6.31
C ILE A 130 6.20 7.68 6.00
N PHE A 131 5.58 8.45 6.89
CA PHE A 131 5.57 9.90 6.81
C PHE A 131 6.88 10.52 7.34
N GLU A 132 7.43 9.97 8.44
CA GLU A 132 8.63 10.53 9.07
C GLU A 132 9.37 9.49 9.92
N ASN A 133 10.68 9.44 9.76
CA ASN A 133 11.59 8.79 10.70
C ASN A 133 12.21 9.83 11.62
N LYS A 134 11.96 9.72 12.92
CA LYS A 134 12.44 10.68 13.92
C LYS A 134 13.83 10.33 14.44
N GLY A 135 14.61 11.34 14.79
CA GLY A 135 15.98 11.17 15.29
C GLY A 135 16.10 10.38 16.59
N ASN A 136 15.00 10.19 17.33
CA ASN A 136 14.92 9.35 18.54
C ASN A 136 14.54 7.87 18.23
N GLY A 137 14.39 7.51 16.95
CA GLY A 137 14.00 6.18 16.49
C GLY A 137 12.51 5.95 16.37
N ALA A 138 11.66 6.91 16.77
CA ALA A 138 10.21 6.83 16.55
C ALA A 138 9.88 6.97 15.06
N VAL A 139 8.80 6.34 14.63
CA VAL A 139 8.33 6.34 13.24
C VAL A 139 6.89 6.84 13.20
N THR A 140 6.63 7.82 12.36
CA THR A 140 5.28 8.24 12.00
C THR A 140 4.87 7.53 10.73
N TRP A 141 3.93 6.62 10.83
CA TRP A 141 3.37 5.84 9.74
C TRP A 141 2.31 6.62 8.98
N ASP A 142 2.14 6.29 7.71
CA ASP A 142 1.08 6.81 6.84
C ASP A 142 0.18 5.64 6.38
N ASP A 143 -1.14 5.82 6.43
CA ASP A 143 -2.09 4.77 6.05
C ASP A 143 -2.38 4.73 4.54
N HIS A 144 -1.73 5.60 3.75
CA HIS A 144 -1.93 5.71 2.30
C HIS A 144 -1.78 4.37 1.59
N GLY A 145 -0.73 3.63 1.90
CA GLY A 145 -0.49 2.29 1.34
C GLY A 145 -1.64 1.31 1.55
N THR A 146 -2.44 1.46 2.62
CA THR A 146 -3.60 0.58 2.86
C THR A 146 -4.73 0.77 1.86
N LYS A 147 -4.75 1.88 1.14
CA LYS A 147 -5.80 2.30 0.21
C LYS A 147 -5.42 2.06 -1.26
N CYS A 148 -4.15 1.71 -1.52
CA CYS A 148 -3.63 1.63 -2.88
C CYS A 148 -2.86 0.33 -3.15
N GLY A 149 -3.45 -0.55 -3.96
CA GLY A 149 -2.81 -1.82 -4.36
C GLY A 149 -1.51 -1.63 -5.15
N VAL A 150 -1.41 -0.56 -5.95
CA VAL A 150 -0.19 -0.25 -6.73
C VAL A 150 0.98 0.05 -5.80
N CYS A 151 0.78 0.85 -4.75
CA CYS A 151 1.83 1.16 -3.77
C CYS A 151 2.35 -0.11 -3.08
N LEU A 152 1.43 -0.98 -2.65
CA LEU A 152 1.75 -2.26 -2.00
C LEU A 152 2.52 -3.20 -2.93
N GLU A 153 2.08 -3.32 -4.19
CA GLU A 153 2.70 -4.21 -5.17
C GLU A 153 4.12 -3.77 -5.51
N ILE A 154 4.34 -2.46 -5.71
CA ILE A 154 5.66 -1.88 -5.97
C ILE A 154 6.61 -2.14 -4.79
N ALA A 155 6.18 -1.83 -3.56
CA ALA A 155 7.01 -2.07 -2.37
C ALA A 155 7.37 -3.55 -2.21
N ALA A 156 6.40 -4.43 -2.35
CA ALA A 156 6.61 -5.87 -2.24
C ALA A 156 7.59 -6.40 -3.29
N GLN A 157 7.41 -6.00 -4.57
CA GLN A 157 8.29 -6.36 -5.68
C GLN A 157 9.72 -5.87 -5.42
N ALA A 158 9.89 -4.58 -5.08
CA ALA A 158 11.18 -3.98 -4.83
C ALA A 158 11.94 -4.69 -3.70
N VAL A 159 11.29 -4.92 -2.56
CA VAL A 159 11.91 -5.57 -1.40
C VAL A 159 12.32 -7.01 -1.72
N VAL A 160 11.47 -7.77 -2.41
CA VAL A 160 11.77 -9.16 -2.80
C VAL A 160 12.96 -9.21 -3.75
N ASP A 161 13.01 -8.36 -4.76
CA ASP A 161 14.10 -8.36 -5.74
C ASP A 161 15.41 -7.89 -5.11
N TYR A 162 15.35 -6.89 -4.22
CA TYR A 162 16.51 -6.44 -3.46
C TYR A 162 17.07 -7.55 -2.55
N SER A 163 16.20 -8.32 -1.93
CA SER A 163 16.60 -9.45 -1.08
C SER A 163 17.31 -10.57 -1.85
N LYS A 164 17.04 -10.67 -3.17
CA LYS A 164 17.71 -11.59 -4.11
C LYS A 164 19.05 -11.04 -4.62
N GLY A 165 19.44 -9.86 -4.18
CA GLY A 165 20.71 -9.22 -4.55
C GLY A 165 20.66 -8.40 -5.83
N LYS A 166 19.46 -8.04 -6.33
CA LYS A 166 19.32 -7.15 -7.47
C LYS A 166 19.72 -5.72 -7.07
N SER A 167 20.33 -4.97 -7.96
CA SER A 167 20.67 -3.55 -7.72
C SER A 167 19.43 -2.67 -7.68
N ILE A 168 19.53 -1.50 -7.04
CA ILE A 168 18.42 -0.54 -6.98
C ILE A 168 18.08 -0.04 -8.38
N GLU A 169 19.11 0.18 -9.22
CA GLU A 169 18.96 0.60 -10.63
C GLU A 169 18.15 -0.42 -11.44
N ASP A 170 18.49 -1.71 -11.33
CA ASP A 170 17.78 -2.77 -12.05
C ASP A 170 16.34 -2.91 -11.58
N ILE A 171 16.10 -2.82 -10.26
CA ILE A 171 14.76 -2.86 -9.67
C ILE A 171 13.93 -1.68 -10.17
N ARG A 172 14.53 -0.47 -10.12
CA ARG A 172 13.90 0.75 -10.62
C ARG A 172 13.50 0.62 -12.08
N GLN A 173 14.44 0.18 -12.93
CA GLN A 173 14.19 0.01 -14.36
C GLN A 173 13.04 -0.97 -14.64
N GLU A 174 12.99 -2.11 -13.93
CA GLU A 174 11.91 -3.10 -14.11
C GLU A 174 10.55 -2.57 -13.67
N ILE A 175 10.49 -1.79 -12.59
CA ILE A 175 9.27 -1.14 -12.12
C ILE A 175 8.81 -0.09 -13.13
N ASP A 176 9.71 0.78 -13.61
CA ASP A 176 9.41 1.77 -14.61
C ASP A 176 8.89 1.12 -15.89
N ASP A 177 9.51 0.03 -16.37
CA ASP A 177 9.06 -0.72 -17.53
C ASP A 177 7.67 -1.37 -17.35
N LYS A 178 7.38 -1.84 -16.16
CA LYS A 178 6.11 -2.49 -15.83
C LYS A 178 4.95 -1.50 -15.75
N TYR A 179 5.22 -0.29 -15.23
CA TYR A 179 4.18 0.69 -14.92
C TYR A 179 4.12 1.88 -15.89
N LYS A 180 4.97 1.93 -16.93
CA LYS A 180 5.01 3.04 -17.91
C LYS A 180 3.73 3.21 -18.72
N GLU A 181 2.91 2.16 -18.86
CA GLU A 181 1.66 2.19 -19.62
C GLU A 181 0.49 1.75 -18.76
N GLY A 182 -0.62 2.50 -18.82
CA GLY A 182 -1.85 2.17 -18.09
C GLY A 182 -1.90 2.62 -16.64
N TYR A 183 -0.88 3.33 -16.18
CA TYR A 183 -0.78 3.90 -14.83
C TYR A 183 -0.54 5.41 -14.88
N ALA A 184 -0.54 6.06 -13.72
CA ALA A 184 -0.19 7.48 -13.62
C ALA A 184 1.31 7.70 -13.87
N PRO A 185 1.74 8.95 -14.16
CA PRO A 185 3.15 9.29 -14.20
C PRO A 185 3.87 8.95 -12.89
N PRO A 186 5.17 8.61 -12.94
CA PRO A 186 5.96 8.31 -11.73
C PRO A 186 6.07 9.52 -10.81
N THR A 187 6.16 9.27 -9.51
CA THR A 187 6.56 10.30 -8.55
C THR A 187 8.02 10.73 -8.80
N PRO A 188 8.41 11.96 -8.41
CA PRO A 188 9.72 12.53 -8.72
C PRO A 188 10.82 11.98 -7.79
N THR A 189 11.23 10.73 -8.00
CA THR A 189 12.35 10.11 -7.28
C THR A 189 13.70 10.57 -7.82
N PRO A 190 14.80 10.49 -7.02
CA PRO A 190 16.15 10.71 -7.52
C PRO A 190 16.51 9.77 -8.69
N GLU A 191 17.42 10.22 -9.54
CA GLU A 191 18.08 9.35 -10.52
C GLU A 191 19.03 8.37 -9.78
N VAL A 192 19.05 7.11 -10.21
CA VAL A 192 19.89 6.03 -9.66
C VAL A 192 20.80 5.45 -10.72
#